data_a102349aa9acb3c8a36029ed462fc175
#
_entry.id   a102349aa9acb3c8a36029ed462fc175
#
_cell.length_a   1.000
_cell.length_b   1.000
_cell.length_c   1.000
_cell.angle_alpha   90.00
_cell.angle_beta   90.00
_cell.angle_gamma   90.00
#
_symmetry.space_group_name_H-M   'P 1'
#
loop_
_entity.id
_entity.type
_entity.pdbx_description
1 polymer ?
#
loop_
_entity_poly.entity_id
_entity_poly.type
_entity_poly.pdbx_seq_one_letter_code
_entity_poly.pdbx_strand_id
1 'polypeptide(L)'
;MLISKTKYTAIKGFVADGFTAVQDAFVQNFSRRGELGGACCVYHQGQRVVDLWGGSRNQKTGEPWEENTMVIVYSATKGLAAMTLAIAHSRGWLAYDERVATYWPEFAQNGKETVTVRQLLAHQAGLFAFNEPVNREVVADLDRLAAVMARQKPAWEPGERQAYHALTLGFYEGELLRRIDPAHRSLGQFFQDEIATPLGLNIYIRLPETVPNAQLATTQQPGMLQSLLALPLPLAIAAINPRSNFCRALVVNPGPAISFDERRIYARNLEVPSGGGIGTARALARAYSNFAIGGADHQQRTEKIAALRAPAIPPVHGFYDECMKGDIQFSLGFMKTNPGWPFGYKGSFGAPGSGGSLGFADPQASIGYAYVTNRMGVKVTGDPRELALREALYSILDDRG
;
A
#
# COMPACT_ATOMS: atom_id res chain seq x y z
N MET A 1 26.52 -5.07 7.99
CA MET A 1 27.61 -4.38 8.72
C MET A 1 27.00 -3.41 9.74
N LEU A 2 27.60 -3.24 10.94
CA LEU A 2 27.15 -2.22 11.89
C LEU A 2 27.49 -0.85 11.34
N ILE A 3 26.48 0.02 11.15
CA ILE A 3 26.67 1.36 10.61
C ILE A 3 26.80 2.39 11.73
N SER A 4 25.93 2.30 12.74
CA SER A 4 25.91 3.22 13.88
C SER A 4 25.33 2.53 15.10
N LYS A 5 25.71 3.01 16.29
CA LYS A 5 25.11 2.61 17.54
C LYS A 5 24.65 3.86 18.28
N THR A 6 23.33 4.08 18.36
CA THR A 6 22.78 5.06 19.29
C THR A 6 22.94 4.52 20.71
N LYS A 7 22.68 5.34 21.73
CA LYS A 7 22.79 4.91 23.15
C LYS A 7 22.05 3.59 23.44
N TYR A 8 21.03 3.24 22.62
CA TYR A 8 20.14 2.09 22.86
C TYR A 8 19.89 1.22 21.63
N THR A 9 20.38 1.59 20.42
CA THR A 9 20.00 0.89 19.18
C THR A 9 21.17 0.76 18.24
N ALA A 10 21.39 -0.46 17.76
CA ALA A 10 22.32 -0.73 16.66
C ALA A 10 21.60 -0.55 15.31
N ILE A 11 22.17 0.29 14.46
CA ILE A 11 21.73 0.44 13.07
C ILE A 11 22.68 -0.35 12.18
N LYS A 12 22.12 -1.21 11.36
CA LYS A 12 22.84 -2.08 10.44
C LYS A 12 22.42 -1.79 9.00
N GLY A 13 23.19 -2.26 8.05
CA GLY A 13 22.85 -2.20 6.64
C GLY A 13 23.95 -1.75 5.72
N PHE A 14 23.59 -1.05 4.66
CA PHE A 14 24.43 -0.54 3.59
C PHE A 14 23.93 0.82 3.12
N VAL A 15 24.86 1.71 2.84
CA VAL A 15 24.61 3.01 2.19
C VAL A 15 25.72 3.26 1.17
N ALA A 16 25.35 3.54 -0.06
CA ALA A 16 26.29 3.92 -1.11
C ALA A 16 26.83 5.34 -0.90
N ASP A 17 27.99 5.61 -1.48
CA ASP A 17 28.60 6.95 -1.45
C ASP A 17 27.62 8.00 -1.96
N GLY A 18 27.55 9.13 -1.20
CA GLY A 18 26.65 10.24 -1.51
C GLY A 18 25.20 10.08 -1.04
N PHE A 19 24.84 9.00 -0.30
CA PHE A 19 23.52 8.85 0.30
C PHE A 19 23.54 8.90 1.83
N THR A 20 24.63 9.39 2.43
CA THR A 20 24.84 9.43 3.89
C THR A 20 23.77 10.24 4.61
N ALA A 21 23.19 11.30 4.00
CA ALA A 21 22.12 12.07 4.62
C ALA A 21 20.88 11.21 4.95
N VAL A 22 20.56 10.19 4.13
CA VAL A 22 19.46 9.26 4.42
C VAL A 22 19.79 8.39 5.64
N GLN A 23 21.06 7.95 5.77
CA GLN A 23 21.54 7.23 6.97
C GLN A 23 21.38 8.09 8.22
N ASP A 24 21.82 9.36 8.18
CA ASP A 24 21.72 10.27 9.30
C ASP A 24 20.28 10.51 9.73
N ALA A 25 19.37 10.70 8.77
CA ALA A 25 17.95 10.81 9.02
C ALA A 25 17.37 9.54 9.67
N PHE A 26 17.80 8.34 9.22
CA PHE A 26 17.38 7.06 9.79
C PHE A 26 17.88 6.88 11.23
N VAL A 27 19.12 7.22 11.53
CA VAL A 27 19.67 7.23 12.90
C VAL A 27 18.89 8.18 13.81
N GLN A 28 18.56 9.38 13.29
CA GLN A 28 17.76 10.35 14.03
C GLN A 28 16.32 9.91 14.29
N ASN A 29 15.76 9.00 13.51
CA ASN A 29 14.45 8.43 13.81
C ASN A 29 14.44 7.72 15.17
N PHE A 30 15.49 7.01 15.51
CA PHE A 30 15.62 6.30 16.79
C PHE A 30 15.95 7.24 17.96
N SER A 31 16.76 8.26 17.72
CA SER A 31 17.21 9.16 18.80
C SER A 31 16.27 10.33 19.06
N ARG A 32 15.49 10.77 18.06
CA ARG A 32 14.69 12.01 18.14
C ARG A 32 13.22 11.84 17.81
N ARG A 33 12.85 10.87 16.94
CA ARG A 33 11.47 10.71 16.45
C ARG A 33 10.78 9.47 17.01
N GLY A 34 11.43 8.81 17.97
CA GLY A 34 10.86 7.72 18.77
C GLY A 34 10.60 6.45 17.96
N GLU A 35 11.42 6.14 16.95
CA GLU A 35 11.36 4.86 16.26
C GLU A 35 11.66 3.72 17.22
N LEU A 36 10.95 2.60 17.09
CA LEU A 36 11.16 1.38 17.86
C LEU A 36 11.92 0.34 17.07
N GLY A 37 11.44 0.06 15.86
CA GLY A 37 12.06 -0.83 14.93
C GLY A 37 11.53 -0.50 13.53
N GLY A 38 12.44 -0.50 12.56
CA GLY A 38 12.10 -0.16 11.19
C GLY A 38 13.21 -0.44 10.21
N ALA A 39 12.88 -0.28 8.93
CA ALA A 39 13.81 -0.42 7.83
C ALA A 39 13.50 0.59 6.72
N CYS A 40 14.54 1.06 6.03
CA CYS A 40 14.46 1.92 4.86
C CYS A 40 15.31 1.34 3.74
N CYS A 41 14.76 1.27 2.53
CA CYS A 41 15.51 0.85 1.36
C CYS A 41 15.22 1.76 0.17
N VAL A 42 16.27 2.09 -0.57
CA VAL A 42 16.20 2.90 -1.79
C VAL A 42 16.95 2.20 -2.91
N TYR A 43 16.30 2.09 -4.04
CA TYR A 43 16.92 1.76 -5.32
C TYR A 43 16.95 3.02 -6.19
N HIS A 44 18.09 3.31 -6.77
CA HIS A 44 18.28 4.38 -7.76
C HIS A 44 18.85 3.78 -9.04
N GLN A 45 18.17 4.03 -10.17
CA GLN A 45 18.55 3.46 -11.47
C GLN A 45 18.70 1.92 -11.44
N GLY A 46 17.81 1.26 -10.68
CA GLY A 46 17.83 -0.20 -10.49
C GLY A 46 18.89 -0.74 -9.53
N GLN A 47 19.81 0.09 -9.03
CA GLN A 47 20.83 -0.28 -8.07
C GLN A 47 20.40 0.07 -6.65
N ARG A 48 20.63 -0.84 -5.70
CA ARG A 48 20.36 -0.60 -4.29
C ARG A 48 21.41 0.36 -3.71
N VAL A 49 20.96 1.57 -3.33
CA VAL A 49 21.85 2.63 -2.79
C VAL A 49 21.69 2.83 -1.29
N VAL A 50 20.55 2.49 -0.72
CA VAL A 50 20.30 2.50 0.74
C VAL A 50 19.58 1.20 1.11
N ASP A 51 20.01 0.59 2.22
CA ASP A 51 19.36 -0.58 2.81
C ASP A 51 19.70 -0.61 4.30
N LEU A 52 18.83 -0.03 5.12
CA LEU A 52 19.04 0.21 6.54
C LEU A 52 17.96 -0.45 7.36
N TRP A 53 18.34 -1.02 8.49
CA TRP A 53 17.41 -1.55 9.48
C TRP A 53 17.97 -1.42 10.90
N GLY A 54 17.09 -1.39 11.88
CA GLY A 54 17.49 -1.31 13.28
C GLY A 54 16.34 -1.30 14.27
N GLY A 55 16.69 -1.25 15.53
CA GLY A 55 15.74 -1.24 16.63
C GLY A 55 15.27 -2.64 17.04
N SER A 56 14.08 -2.73 17.60
CA SER A 56 13.49 -3.95 18.10
C SER A 56 12.32 -4.39 17.23
N ARG A 57 12.32 -5.66 16.77
CA ARG A 57 11.16 -6.26 16.09
C ARG A 57 10.03 -6.62 17.04
N ASN A 58 10.36 -6.81 18.33
CA ASN A 58 9.40 -7.10 19.37
C ASN A 58 9.78 -6.34 20.64
N GLN A 59 9.00 -5.30 20.97
CA GLN A 59 9.29 -4.44 22.10
C GLN A 59 9.16 -5.16 23.45
N LYS A 60 8.27 -6.17 23.55
CA LYS A 60 8.05 -6.88 24.81
C LYS A 60 9.21 -7.79 25.19
N THR A 61 9.82 -8.42 24.18
CA THR A 61 10.93 -9.36 24.39
C THR A 61 12.30 -8.71 24.17
N GLY A 62 12.37 -7.52 23.58
CA GLY A 62 13.63 -6.85 23.24
C GLY A 62 14.35 -7.47 22.04
N GLU A 63 13.74 -8.39 21.32
CA GLU A 63 14.35 -9.05 20.16
C GLU A 63 14.69 -8.04 19.08
N PRO A 64 15.93 -8.07 18.53
CA PRO A 64 16.39 -7.07 17.58
C PRO A 64 15.69 -7.18 16.23
N TRP A 65 15.59 -6.05 15.52
CA TRP A 65 15.24 -6.05 14.10
C TRP A 65 16.44 -6.54 13.29
N GLU A 66 16.25 -7.59 12.54
CA GLU A 66 17.28 -8.18 11.68
C GLU A 66 17.02 -7.89 10.19
N GLU A 67 17.98 -8.20 9.34
CA GLU A 67 17.97 -7.94 7.90
C GLU A 67 16.69 -8.42 7.19
N ASN A 68 16.20 -9.58 7.57
CA ASN A 68 15.05 -10.24 6.97
C ASN A 68 13.79 -10.13 7.84
N THR A 69 13.78 -9.23 8.82
CA THR A 69 12.56 -8.96 9.59
C THR A 69 11.49 -8.39 8.69
N MET A 70 10.34 -9.04 8.68
CA MET A 70 9.15 -8.63 7.94
C MET A 70 8.14 -7.97 8.88
N VAL A 71 7.40 -7.04 8.36
CA VAL A 71 6.31 -6.35 9.11
C VAL A 71 5.10 -6.19 8.20
N ILE A 72 3.92 -6.10 8.81
CA ILE A 72 2.71 -5.73 8.08
C ILE A 72 2.84 -4.31 7.55
N VAL A 73 2.58 -4.13 6.25
CA VAL A 73 2.71 -2.81 5.59
C VAL A 73 1.37 -2.11 5.37
N TYR A 74 0.28 -2.69 5.89
CA TYR A 74 -1.08 -2.15 5.78
C TYR A 74 -1.40 -1.71 4.33
N SER A 75 -1.95 -0.51 4.15
CA SER A 75 -2.38 -0.03 2.84
C SER A 75 -1.27 0.13 1.81
N ALA A 76 0.02 0.04 2.18
CA ALA A 76 1.08 -0.09 1.18
C ALA A 76 0.94 -1.37 0.32
N THR A 77 0.16 -2.34 0.80
CA THR A 77 -0.27 -3.53 0.04
C THR A 77 -1.02 -3.18 -1.25
N LYS A 78 -1.80 -2.08 -1.26
CA LYS A 78 -2.56 -1.65 -2.46
C LYS A 78 -1.65 -1.44 -3.67
N GLY A 79 -0.45 -0.90 -3.43
CA GLY A 79 0.53 -0.75 -4.51
C GLY A 79 0.97 -2.09 -5.11
N LEU A 80 1.11 -3.13 -4.27
CA LEU A 80 1.41 -4.48 -4.74
C LEU A 80 0.24 -5.06 -5.54
N ALA A 81 -0.99 -4.85 -5.08
CA ALA A 81 -2.19 -5.26 -5.80
C ALA A 81 -2.31 -4.53 -7.15
N ALA A 82 -2.12 -3.22 -7.17
CA ALA A 82 -2.13 -2.43 -8.39
C ALA A 82 -1.05 -2.88 -9.42
N MET A 83 0.12 -3.30 -8.95
CA MET A 83 1.17 -3.86 -9.81
C MET A 83 0.70 -5.12 -10.55
N THR A 84 -0.12 -5.98 -9.93
CA THR A 84 -0.65 -7.18 -10.59
C THR A 84 -1.57 -6.82 -11.75
N LEU A 85 -2.46 -5.84 -11.56
CA LEU A 85 -3.35 -5.34 -12.61
C LEU A 85 -2.58 -4.61 -13.71
N ALA A 86 -1.48 -3.91 -13.37
CA ALA A 86 -0.61 -3.30 -14.37
C ALA A 86 0.08 -4.35 -15.26
N ILE A 87 0.46 -5.51 -14.70
CA ILE A 87 0.97 -6.64 -15.49
C ILE A 87 -0.14 -7.23 -16.35
N ALA A 88 -1.34 -7.47 -15.83
CA ALA A 88 -2.47 -7.97 -16.59
C ALA A 88 -2.81 -7.02 -17.76
N HIS A 89 -2.84 -5.71 -17.51
CA HIS A 89 -2.99 -4.69 -18.55
C HIS A 89 -1.86 -4.78 -19.60
N SER A 90 -0.62 -4.93 -19.15
CA SER A 90 0.54 -5.05 -20.05
C SER A 90 0.48 -6.27 -20.97
N ARG A 91 -0.20 -7.32 -20.55
CA ARG A 91 -0.45 -8.55 -21.33
C ARG A 91 -1.67 -8.45 -22.25
N GLY A 92 -2.40 -7.32 -22.21
CA GLY A 92 -3.64 -7.12 -22.95
C GLY A 92 -4.85 -7.88 -22.40
N TRP A 93 -4.76 -8.40 -21.16
CA TRP A 93 -5.88 -9.10 -20.50
C TRP A 93 -6.90 -8.13 -19.94
N LEU A 94 -6.50 -6.88 -19.72
CA LEU A 94 -7.30 -5.82 -19.10
C LEU A 94 -7.08 -4.49 -19.82
N ALA A 95 -8.15 -3.77 -20.11
CA ALA A 95 -8.09 -2.36 -20.52
C ALA A 95 -8.68 -1.47 -19.43
N TYR A 96 -7.96 -0.43 -19.03
CA TYR A 96 -8.39 0.44 -17.94
C TYR A 96 -9.69 1.21 -18.24
N ASP A 97 -9.93 1.54 -19.48
CA ASP A 97 -11.10 2.31 -19.91
C ASP A 97 -12.29 1.41 -20.29
N GLU A 98 -12.11 0.10 -20.23
CA GLU A 98 -13.17 -0.87 -20.43
C GLU A 98 -14.02 -1.01 -19.16
N ARG A 99 -15.27 -1.44 -19.33
CA ARG A 99 -16.21 -1.68 -18.21
C ARG A 99 -15.77 -2.89 -17.41
N VAL A 100 -15.91 -2.81 -16.09
CA VAL A 100 -15.69 -3.97 -15.20
C VAL A 100 -16.59 -5.14 -15.60
N ALA A 101 -17.82 -4.85 -16.00
CA ALA A 101 -18.82 -5.83 -16.45
C ALA A 101 -18.39 -6.66 -17.67
N THR A 102 -17.49 -6.15 -18.51
CA THR A 102 -16.91 -6.92 -19.64
C THR A 102 -16.13 -8.14 -19.15
N TYR A 103 -15.45 -8.01 -18.02
CA TYR A 103 -14.65 -9.07 -17.41
C TYR A 103 -15.41 -9.83 -16.31
N TRP A 104 -16.39 -9.17 -15.71
CA TRP A 104 -17.20 -9.67 -14.61
C TRP A 104 -18.69 -9.34 -14.83
N PRO A 105 -19.42 -10.15 -15.64
CA PRO A 105 -20.80 -9.87 -16.02
C PRO A 105 -21.75 -9.67 -14.84
N GLU A 106 -21.59 -10.44 -13.76
CA GLU A 106 -22.46 -10.37 -12.57
C GLU A 106 -22.28 -9.04 -11.79
N PHE A 107 -21.21 -8.31 -12.05
CA PHE A 107 -21.00 -6.96 -11.51
C PHE A 107 -22.02 -5.95 -12.06
N ALA A 108 -22.55 -6.17 -13.28
CA ALA A 108 -23.48 -5.30 -14.00
C ALA A 108 -24.87 -5.31 -13.37
N GLN A 109 -24.97 -4.80 -12.13
CA GLN A 109 -26.25 -4.65 -11.43
C GLN A 109 -26.18 -3.50 -10.43
N ASN A 110 -27.37 -3.01 -10.01
CA ASN A 110 -27.50 -1.97 -8.99
C ASN A 110 -26.81 -0.64 -9.34
N GLY A 111 -26.76 -0.27 -10.64
CA GLY A 111 -26.14 0.98 -11.11
C GLY A 111 -24.63 0.90 -11.34
N LYS A 112 -24.09 -0.32 -11.55
CA LYS A 112 -22.66 -0.54 -11.83
C LYS A 112 -22.36 -0.90 -13.28
N GLU A 113 -23.36 -0.90 -14.15
CA GLU A 113 -23.29 -1.38 -15.54
C GLU A 113 -22.22 -0.64 -16.38
N THR A 114 -21.98 0.64 -16.04
CA THR A 114 -21.07 1.52 -16.78
C THR A 114 -19.73 1.77 -16.09
N VAL A 115 -19.53 1.22 -14.87
CA VAL A 115 -18.28 1.43 -14.11
C VAL A 115 -17.09 0.90 -14.90
N THR A 116 -16.14 1.78 -15.19
CA THR A 116 -14.88 1.37 -15.83
C THR A 116 -13.88 0.84 -14.80
N VAL A 117 -12.93 0.03 -15.28
CA VAL A 117 -11.81 -0.43 -14.44
C VAL A 117 -11.05 0.76 -13.86
N ARG A 118 -10.82 1.81 -14.64
CA ARG A 118 -10.17 3.06 -14.18
C ARG A 118 -10.92 3.71 -13.01
N GLN A 119 -12.24 3.85 -13.10
CA GLN A 119 -13.05 4.43 -12.03
C GLN A 119 -12.99 3.59 -10.74
N LEU A 120 -13.06 2.27 -10.86
CA LEU A 120 -12.92 1.37 -9.73
C LEU A 120 -11.56 1.54 -9.04
N LEU A 121 -10.47 1.50 -9.82
CA LEU A 121 -9.09 1.61 -9.32
C LEU A 121 -8.74 3.02 -8.83
N ALA A 122 -9.50 4.05 -9.24
CA ALA A 122 -9.35 5.42 -8.76
C ALA A 122 -10.28 5.76 -7.57
N HIS A 123 -10.88 4.76 -6.92
CA HIS A 123 -11.81 4.95 -5.80
C HIS A 123 -13.08 5.75 -6.14
N GLN A 124 -13.50 5.77 -7.41
CA GLN A 124 -14.62 6.56 -7.91
C GLN A 124 -15.91 5.76 -8.09
N ALA A 125 -15.90 4.47 -7.78
CA ALA A 125 -17.06 3.59 -7.97
C ALA A 125 -18.10 3.65 -6.85
N GLY A 126 -17.86 4.38 -5.76
CA GLY A 126 -18.79 4.45 -4.61
C GLY A 126 -18.92 3.14 -3.82
N LEU A 127 -17.96 2.22 -3.96
CA LEU A 127 -17.99 0.84 -3.41
C LEU A 127 -17.07 0.68 -2.18
N PHE A 128 -16.90 1.73 -1.39
CA PHE A 128 -15.96 1.80 -0.28
C PHE A 128 -16.34 0.96 0.95
N ALA A 129 -17.56 0.44 1.02
CA ALA A 129 -18.05 -0.38 2.13
C ALA A 129 -19.06 -1.41 1.63
N PHE A 130 -19.25 -2.48 2.40
CA PHE A 130 -20.31 -3.44 2.15
C PHE A 130 -21.55 -3.14 3.01
N ASN A 131 -22.75 -3.27 2.42
CA ASN A 131 -24.00 -3.16 3.12
C ASN A 131 -24.43 -4.49 3.78
N GLU A 132 -24.10 -5.62 3.12
CA GLU A 132 -24.27 -6.95 3.69
C GLU A 132 -23.18 -7.24 4.72
N PRO A 133 -23.47 -7.93 5.82
CA PRO A 133 -22.43 -8.34 6.78
C PRO A 133 -21.41 -9.27 6.12
N VAL A 134 -20.12 -8.91 6.25
CA VAL A 134 -19.01 -9.71 5.74
C VAL A 134 -18.20 -10.19 6.94
N ASN A 135 -18.31 -11.48 7.24
CA ASN A 135 -17.52 -12.13 8.27
C ASN A 135 -16.24 -12.77 7.69
N ARG A 136 -15.46 -13.38 8.57
CA ARG A 136 -14.19 -14.02 8.19
C ARG A 136 -14.37 -15.15 7.17
N GLU A 137 -15.45 -15.92 7.28
CA GLU A 137 -15.75 -17.03 6.36
C GLU A 137 -16.05 -16.52 4.96
N VAL A 138 -16.79 -15.40 4.86
CA VAL A 138 -17.06 -14.74 3.57
C VAL A 138 -15.76 -14.20 2.95
N VAL A 139 -14.88 -13.58 3.75
CA VAL A 139 -13.59 -13.08 3.24
C VAL A 139 -12.67 -14.22 2.80
N ALA A 140 -12.74 -15.37 3.45
CA ALA A 140 -11.95 -16.55 3.11
C ALA A 140 -12.44 -17.30 1.87
N ASP A 141 -13.71 -17.13 1.49
CA ASP A 141 -14.36 -17.76 0.34
C ASP A 141 -14.52 -16.74 -0.78
N LEU A 142 -13.64 -16.79 -1.79
CA LEU A 142 -13.61 -15.82 -2.87
C LEU A 142 -14.90 -15.79 -3.70
N ASP A 143 -15.60 -16.91 -3.86
CA ASP A 143 -16.84 -16.95 -4.63
C ASP A 143 -18.01 -16.32 -3.86
N ARG A 144 -18.10 -16.58 -2.55
CA ARG A 144 -19.07 -15.91 -1.67
C ARG A 144 -18.80 -14.41 -1.60
N LEU A 145 -17.54 -14.01 -1.48
CA LEU A 145 -17.14 -12.60 -1.46
C LEU A 145 -17.48 -11.92 -2.79
N ALA A 146 -17.20 -12.57 -3.92
CA ALA A 146 -17.58 -12.09 -5.26
C ALA A 146 -19.09 -11.86 -5.39
N ALA A 147 -19.89 -12.79 -4.87
CA ALA A 147 -21.35 -12.65 -4.89
C ALA A 147 -21.84 -11.44 -4.06
N VAL A 148 -21.24 -11.19 -2.87
CA VAL A 148 -21.53 -9.99 -2.06
C VAL A 148 -21.15 -8.72 -2.82
N MET A 149 -19.95 -8.68 -3.40
CA MET A 149 -19.45 -7.55 -4.18
C MET A 149 -20.31 -7.25 -5.41
N ALA A 150 -20.76 -8.29 -6.11
CA ALA A 150 -21.64 -8.14 -7.26
C ALA A 150 -22.98 -7.49 -6.89
N ARG A 151 -23.57 -7.85 -5.73
CA ARG A 151 -24.84 -7.28 -5.22
C ARG A 151 -24.67 -5.90 -4.58
N GLN A 152 -23.45 -5.50 -4.20
CA GLN A 152 -23.22 -4.22 -3.53
C GLN A 152 -23.67 -3.05 -4.40
N LYS A 153 -24.56 -2.21 -3.86
CA LYS A 153 -24.97 -0.96 -4.51
C LYS A 153 -23.95 0.14 -4.22
N PRO A 154 -23.55 0.96 -5.22
CA PRO A 154 -22.76 2.16 -5.01
C PRO A 154 -23.43 3.15 -4.04
N ALA A 155 -22.65 3.89 -3.29
CA ALA A 155 -23.17 4.93 -2.38
C ALA A 155 -23.69 6.17 -3.12
N TRP A 156 -23.27 6.37 -4.36
CA TRP A 156 -23.68 7.41 -5.30
C TRP A 156 -23.40 6.95 -6.74
N GLU A 157 -23.78 7.74 -7.71
CA GLU A 157 -23.51 7.47 -9.12
C GLU A 157 -21.99 7.37 -9.36
N PRO A 158 -21.47 6.25 -9.91
CA PRO A 158 -20.06 6.08 -10.19
C PRO A 158 -19.50 7.21 -11.07
N GLY A 159 -18.33 7.72 -10.69
CA GLY A 159 -17.68 8.85 -11.37
C GLY A 159 -18.06 10.23 -10.82
N GLU A 160 -19.10 10.37 -10.02
CA GLU A 160 -19.49 11.64 -9.41
C GLU A 160 -18.51 12.11 -8.35
N ARG A 161 -18.11 11.21 -7.46
CA ARG A 161 -17.27 11.46 -6.29
C ARG A 161 -16.28 10.33 -6.09
N GLN A 162 -15.28 10.58 -5.26
CA GLN A 162 -14.40 9.51 -4.78
C GLN A 162 -14.54 9.30 -3.27
N ALA A 163 -14.28 8.07 -2.85
CA ALA A 163 -14.15 7.69 -1.45
C ALA A 163 -13.14 6.55 -1.33
N TYR A 164 -12.20 6.69 -0.46
CA TYR A 164 -11.16 5.69 -0.25
C TYR A 164 -11.74 4.31 0.08
N HIS A 165 -11.57 3.36 -0.82
CA HIS A 165 -11.98 1.96 -0.65
C HIS A 165 -10.95 1.26 0.22
N ALA A 166 -10.95 1.55 1.52
CA ALA A 166 -9.87 1.20 2.44
C ALA A 166 -9.57 -0.30 2.49
N LEU A 167 -10.62 -1.12 2.54
CA LEU A 167 -10.53 -2.58 2.54
C LEU A 167 -11.08 -3.20 1.25
N THR A 168 -12.13 -2.61 0.69
CA THR A 168 -12.88 -3.21 -0.41
C THR A 168 -12.13 -3.21 -1.73
N LEU A 169 -11.25 -2.21 -2.01
CA LEU A 169 -10.55 -2.12 -3.29
C LEU A 169 -9.85 -3.43 -3.66
N GLY A 170 -9.01 -3.95 -2.78
CA GLY A 170 -8.23 -5.15 -3.07
C GLY A 170 -9.08 -6.40 -3.30
N PHE A 171 -10.28 -6.47 -2.72
CA PHE A 171 -11.22 -7.55 -3.00
C PHE A 171 -11.77 -7.43 -4.42
N TYR A 172 -12.14 -6.22 -4.86
CA TYR A 172 -12.57 -5.97 -6.25
C TYR A 172 -11.43 -6.21 -7.24
N GLU A 173 -10.21 -5.75 -6.93
CA GLU A 173 -9.00 -6.01 -7.72
C GLU A 173 -8.73 -7.52 -7.82
N GLY A 174 -8.86 -8.23 -6.71
CA GLY A 174 -8.63 -9.68 -6.64
C GLY A 174 -9.62 -10.47 -7.49
N GLU A 175 -10.91 -10.14 -7.43
CA GLU A 175 -11.92 -10.81 -8.24
C GLU A 175 -11.74 -10.47 -9.72
N LEU A 176 -11.49 -9.21 -10.06
CA LEU A 176 -11.24 -8.81 -11.44
C LEU A 176 -10.04 -9.56 -12.02
N LEU A 177 -8.92 -9.63 -11.27
CA LEU A 177 -7.73 -10.36 -11.69
C LEU A 177 -8.02 -11.86 -11.88
N ARG A 178 -8.71 -12.50 -10.93
CA ARG A 178 -9.07 -13.91 -10.97
C ARG A 178 -9.88 -14.28 -12.22
N ARG A 179 -10.69 -13.35 -12.70
CA ARG A 179 -11.51 -13.56 -13.91
C ARG A 179 -10.74 -13.41 -15.21
N ILE A 180 -9.74 -12.53 -15.24
CA ILE A 180 -8.95 -12.27 -16.45
C ILE A 180 -7.66 -13.10 -16.52
N ASP A 181 -7.18 -13.65 -15.41
CA ASP A 181 -6.03 -14.55 -15.40
C ASP A 181 -6.45 -15.92 -15.96
N PRO A 182 -5.82 -16.41 -17.04
CA PRO A 182 -6.12 -17.73 -17.59
C PRO A 182 -5.97 -18.89 -16.60
N ALA A 183 -5.15 -18.70 -15.55
CA ALA A 183 -4.96 -19.69 -14.47
C ALA A 183 -5.90 -19.47 -13.28
N HIS A 184 -6.76 -18.45 -13.31
CA HIS A 184 -7.73 -18.12 -12.26
C HIS A 184 -7.13 -18.01 -10.85
N ARG A 185 -5.87 -17.57 -10.75
CA ARG A 185 -5.15 -17.43 -9.49
C ARG A 185 -5.77 -16.31 -8.63
N SER A 186 -5.67 -16.45 -7.32
CA SER A 186 -5.93 -15.31 -6.44
C SER A 186 -4.90 -14.20 -6.69
N LEU A 187 -5.20 -12.98 -6.26
CA LEU A 187 -4.30 -11.85 -6.45
C LEU A 187 -2.95 -12.08 -5.75
N GLY A 188 -2.97 -12.67 -4.55
CA GLY A 188 -1.75 -13.00 -3.82
C GLY A 188 -0.91 -14.09 -4.51
N GLN A 189 -1.54 -15.10 -5.11
CA GLN A 189 -0.86 -16.12 -5.91
C GLN A 189 -0.23 -15.50 -7.15
N PHE A 190 -1.00 -14.70 -7.90
CA PHE A 190 -0.50 -14.00 -9.09
C PHE A 190 0.68 -13.09 -8.75
N PHE A 191 0.56 -12.29 -7.67
CA PHE A 191 1.65 -11.44 -7.20
C PHE A 191 2.91 -12.25 -6.88
N GLN A 192 2.75 -13.40 -6.20
CA GLN A 192 3.87 -14.26 -5.84
C GLN A 192 4.57 -14.81 -7.09
N ASP A 193 3.79 -15.33 -8.05
CA ASP A 193 4.33 -16.01 -9.23
C ASP A 193 4.94 -15.03 -10.24
N GLU A 194 4.31 -13.88 -10.43
CA GLU A 194 4.66 -12.96 -11.52
C GLU A 194 5.59 -11.81 -11.09
N ILE A 195 5.64 -11.51 -9.79
CA ILE A 195 6.42 -10.38 -9.27
C ILE A 195 7.41 -10.83 -8.20
N ALA A 196 6.91 -11.44 -7.12
CA ALA A 196 7.75 -11.65 -5.95
C ALA A 196 8.82 -12.72 -6.19
N THR A 197 8.46 -13.87 -6.73
CA THR A 197 9.40 -14.96 -7.01
C THR A 197 10.43 -14.59 -8.09
N PRO A 198 10.04 -14.04 -9.26
CA PRO A 198 11.01 -13.64 -10.28
C PRO A 198 12.02 -12.58 -9.81
N LEU A 199 11.59 -11.69 -8.92
CA LEU A 199 12.45 -10.64 -8.36
C LEU A 199 13.15 -11.05 -7.05
N GLY A 200 12.88 -12.24 -6.50
CA GLY A 200 13.43 -12.71 -5.23
C GLY A 200 12.99 -11.85 -4.03
N LEU A 201 11.69 -11.50 -3.95
CA LEU A 201 11.16 -10.57 -2.95
C LEU A 201 10.61 -11.32 -1.73
N ASN A 202 11.05 -10.91 -0.55
CA ASN A 202 10.46 -11.34 0.74
C ASN A 202 9.29 -10.41 1.10
N ILE A 203 8.20 -10.51 0.37
CA ILE A 203 6.95 -9.80 0.61
C ILE A 203 5.77 -10.62 0.08
N TYR A 204 4.68 -10.67 0.84
CA TYR A 204 3.56 -11.57 0.62
C TYR A 204 2.24 -10.83 0.87
N ILE A 205 1.26 -10.98 -0.02
CA ILE A 205 -0.12 -10.53 0.23
C ILE A 205 -0.85 -11.59 1.07
N ARG A 206 -0.56 -12.87 0.81
CA ARG A 206 -0.92 -13.99 1.69
C ARG A 206 0.37 -14.62 2.21
N LEU A 207 0.58 -14.55 3.53
CA LEU A 207 1.80 -15.03 4.16
C LEU A 207 1.85 -16.57 4.20
N PRO A 208 2.87 -17.22 3.62
CA PRO A 208 3.02 -18.67 3.69
C PRO A 208 3.21 -19.18 5.13
N GLU A 209 2.69 -20.37 5.41
CA GLU A 209 2.92 -21.06 6.70
C GLU A 209 4.40 -21.39 6.97
N THR A 210 5.20 -21.49 5.91
CA THR A 210 6.65 -21.75 6.00
C THR A 210 7.46 -20.59 6.56
N VAL A 211 6.90 -19.37 6.55
CA VAL A 211 7.57 -18.20 7.15
C VAL A 211 7.42 -18.25 8.67
N PRO A 212 8.51 -18.38 9.44
CA PRO A 212 8.42 -18.50 10.89
C PRO A 212 8.03 -17.17 11.54
N ASN A 213 7.24 -17.24 12.63
CA ASN A 213 6.86 -16.04 13.41
C ASN A 213 8.07 -15.27 13.93
N ALA A 214 9.22 -15.95 14.12
CA ALA A 214 10.47 -15.32 14.52
C ALA A 214 11.02 -14.29 13.51
N GLN A 215 10.55 -14.27 12.27
CA GLN A 215 10.90 -13.26 11.29
C GLN A 215 9.92 -12.07 11.27
N LEU A 216 8.82 -12.13 12.02
CA LEU A 216 7.78 -11.12 11.98
C LEU A 216 7.93 -10.12 13.12
N ALA A 217 7.86 -8.84 12.79
CA ALA A 217 7.80 -7.77 13.79
C ALA A 217 6.38 -7.65 14.37
N THR A 218 6.31 -7.41 15.67
CA THR A 218 5.06 -7.06 16.35
C THR A 218 4.82 -5.57 16.26
N THR A 219 3.63 -5.15 15.83
CA THR A 219 3.28 -3.73 15.73
C THR A 219 2.84 -3.17 17.09
N GLN A 220 3.30 -1.97 17.39
CA GLN A 220 2.81 -1.18 18.51
C GLN A 220 1.79 -0.16 18.04
N GLN A 221 0.56 -0.32 18.53
CA GLN A 221 -0.53 0.61 18.25
C GLN A 221 -0.43 1.84 19.14
N PRO A 222 -0.74 3.06 18.64
CA PRO A 222 -0.90 4.23 19.49
C PRO A 222 -2.14 4.09 20.38
N GLY A 223 -2.18 4.81 21.49
CA GLY A 223 -3.38 4.87 22.31
C GLY A 223 -4.57 5.46 21.55
N MET A 224 -5.78 4.97 21.80
CA MET A 224 -7.00 5.42 21.12
C MET A 224 -7.21 6.94 21.23
N LEU A 225 -7.04 7.50 22.42
CA LEU A 225 -7.17 8.95 22.66
C LEU A 225 -6.10 9.73 21.87
N GLN A 226 -4.85 9.27 21.88
CA GLN A 226 -3.76 9.88 21.10
C GLN A 226 -4.07 9.87 19.61
N SER A 227 -4.60 8.76 19.09
CA SER A 227 -4.99 8.63 17.70
C SER A 227 -6.10 9.62 17.33
N LEU A 228 -7.13 9.73 18.17
CA LEU A 228 -8.26 10.62 17.93
C LEU A 228 -7.84 12.11 17.95
N LEU A 229 -7.01 12.50 18.91
CA LEU A 229 -6.52 13.88 19.05
C LEU A 229 -5.57 14.30 17.92
N ALA A 230 -4.94 13.34 17.25
CA ALA A 230 -4.04 13.61 16.13
C ALA A 230 -4.75 13.78 14.78
N LEU A 231 -6.03 13.40 14.70
CA LEU A 231 -6.83 13.54 13.48
C LEU A 231 -7.27 15.00 13.26
N PRO A 232 -7.31 15.48 12.02
CA PRO A 232 -8.03 16.72 11.67
C PRO A 232 -9.47 16.65 12.17
N LEU A 233 -10.02 17.78 12.64
CA LEU A 233 -11.36 17.83 13.27
C LEU A 233 -12.47 17.13 12.47
N PRO A 234 -12.61 17.34 11.13
CA PRO A 234 -13.62 16.65 10.36
C PRO A 234 -13.47 15.12 10.38
N LEU A 235 -12.23 14.64 10.40
CA LEU A 235 -11.93 13.22 10.44
C LEU A 235 -12.11 12.63 11.84
N ALA A 236 -11.78 13.39 12.90
CA ALA A 236 -12.03 12.99 14.28
C ALA A 236 -13.54 12.81 14.54
N ILE A 237 -14.37 13.74 14.05
CA ILE A 237 -15.84 13.63 14.11
C ILE A 237 -16.32 12.39 13.31
N ALA A 238 -15.76 12.17 12.14
CA ALA A 238 -16.10 11.00 11.33
C ALA A 238 -15.70 9.68 12.04
N ALA A 239 -14.56 9.65 12.73
CA ALA A 239 -14.05 8.45 13.38
C ALA A 239 -14.90 7.95 14.58
N ILE A 240 -15.62 8.86 15.23
CA ILE A 240 -16.54 8.50 16.33
C ILE A 240 -17.97 8.19 15.89
N ASN A 241 -18.30 8.41 14.62
CA ASN A 241 -19.62 8.14 14.05
C ASN A 241 -19.62 6.85 13.22
N PRO A 242 -20.23 5.73 13.70
CA PRO A 242 -20.26 4.46 12.96
C PRO A 242 -20.95 4.53 11.60
N ARG A 243 -21.79 5.54 11.37
CA ARG A 243 -22.50 5.76 10.10
C ARG A 243 -21.70 6.61 9.11
N SER A 244 -20.58 7.18 9.51
CA SER A 244 -19.71 7.94 8.62
C SER A 244 -19.09 7.06 7.54
N ASN A 245 -18.78 7.64 6.39
CA ASN A 245 -18.08 6.92 5.32
C ASN A 245 -16.70 6.42 5.81
N PHE A 246 -16.01 7.18 6.66
CA PHE A 246 -14.75 6.77 7.27
C PHE A 246 -14.90 5.48 8.08
N CYS A 247 -15.83 5.42 9.05
CA CYS A 247 -16.03 4.22 9.85
C CYS A 247 -16.55 3.04 9.02
N ARG A 248 -17.45 3.27 8.07
CA ARG A 248 -17.95 2.22 7.18
C ARG A 248 -16.84 1.63 6.32
N ALA A 249 -15.90 2.45 5.83
CA ALA A 249 -14.80 2.00 4.99
C ALA A 249 -13.70 1.24 5.74
N LEU A 250 -13.42 1.62 7.01
CA LEU A 250 -12.24 1.14 7.74
C LEU A 250 -12.57 0.23 8.93
N VAL A 251 -13.71 0.45 9.60
CA VAL A 251 -13.93 -0.10 10.93
C VAL A 251 -15.09 -1.08 11.01
N VAL A 252 -16.18 -0.82 10.28
CA VAL A 252 -17.45 -1.52 10.55
C VAL A 252 -17.56 -2.86 9.82
N ASN A 253 -17.28 -2.90 8.52
CA ASN A 253 -17.53 -4.09 7.71
C ASN A 253 -16.66 -4.11 6.42
N PRO A 254 -15.73 -5.02 6.25
CA PRO A 254 -15.41 -6.20 7.05
C PRO A 254 -14.39 -6.00 8.18
N GLY A 255 -14.19 -4.76 8.65
CA GLY A 255 -13.15 -4.39 9.60
C GLY A 255 -12.95 -5.39 10.75
N PRO A 256 -14.00 -5.79 11.53
CA PRO A 256 -13.86 -6.76 12.60
C PRO A 256 -13.42 -8.14 12.14
N ALA A 257 -13.89 -8.60 10.97
CA ALA A 257 -13.50 -9.89 10.42
C ALA A 257 -12.01 -10.02 10.14
N ILE A 258 -11.35 -8.86 9.87
CA ILE A 258 -9.94 -8.78 9.53
C ILE A 258 -9.10 -8.37 10.75
N SER A 259 -9.53 -7.33 11.49
CA SER A 259 -8.72 -6.64 12.49
C SER A 259 -8.57 -7.41 13.80
N PHE A 260 -9.49 -8.31 14.12
CA PHE A 260 -9.49 -9.09 15.36
C PHE A 260 -8.92 -10.51 15.22
N ASP A 261 -8.00 -10.71 14.28
CA ASP A 261 -7.15 -11.90 14.33
C ASP A 261 -6.34 -11.87 15.63
N GLU A 262 -6.57 -12.85 16.54
CA GLU A 262 -5.88 -12.96 17.83
C GLU A 262 -4.37 -12.95 17.70
N ARG A 263 -3.86 -13.45 16.59
CA ARG A 263 -2.42 -13.48 16.29
C ARG A 263 -1.93 -12.23 15.58
N ARG A 264 -2.82 -11.30 15.19
CA ARG A 264 -2.53 -10.10 14.40
C ARG A 264 -1.76 -10.36 13.10
N ILE A 265 -1.82 -11.58 12.59
CA ILE A 265 -1.17 -12.03 11.36
C ILE A 265 -2.26 -12.61 10.45
N TYR A 266 -3.29 -11.81 10.22
CA TYR A 266 -4.41 -12.23 9.39
C TYR A 266 -4.01 -12.62 7.95
N ALA A 267 -2.88 -12.13 7.45
CA ALA A 267 -2.34 -12.50 6.14
C ALA A 267 -2.02 -14.00 5.99
N ARG A 268 -1.86 -14.76 7.06
CA ARG A 268 -1.74 -16.22 6.97
C ARG A 268 -3.04 -16.90 6.59
N ASN A 269 -4.14 -16.40 7.10
CA ASN A 269 -5.45 -17.05 7.03
C ASN A 269 -6.36 -16.42 5.98
N LEU A 270 -6.13 -15.13 5.68
CA LEU A 270 -6.96 -14.34 4.77
C LEU A 270 -6.08 -13.61 3.77
N GLU A 271 -6.53 -13.57 2.53
CA GLU A 271 -5.99 -12.68 1.53
C GLU A 271 -6.72 -11.35 1.59
N VAL A 272 -6.01 -10.29 1.98
CA VAL A 272 -6.54 -8.93 2.08
C VAL A 272 -5.67 -8.00 1.26
N PRO A 273 -5.89 -7.92 -0.07
CA PRO A 273 -4.98 -7.20 -0.97
C PRO A 273 -4.93 -5.68 -0.75
N SER A 274 -5.87 -5.15 0.04
CA SER A 274 -5.86 -3.73 0.43
C SER A 274 -5.01 -3.42 1.66
N GLY A 275 -4.56 -4.42 2.45
CA GLY A 275 -3.95 -4.09 3.74
C GLY A 275 -3.21 -5.23 4.44
N GLY A 276 -3.21 -6.44 3.89
CA GLY A 276 -2.63 -7.64 4.51
C GLY A 276 -1.18 -7.93 4.16
N GLY A 277 -0.53 -7.10 3.34
CA GLY A 277 0.84 -7.35 2.93
C GLY A 277 1.82 -7.39 4.09
N ILE A 278 2.70 -8.39 4.09
CA ILE A 278 3.78 -8.55 5.07
C ILE A 278 5.09 -8.73 4.32
N GLY A 279 6.09 -7.91 4.64
CA GLY A 279 7.37 -7.99 3.96
C GLY A 279 8.46 -7.09 4.51
N THR A 280 9.59 -7.07 3.82
CA THR A 280 10.73 -6.22 4.12
C THR A 280 10.66 -4.90 3.33
N ALA A 281 11.29 -3.83 3.83
CA ALA A 281 11.46 -2.58 3.08
C ALA A 281 12.20 -2.82 1.76
N ARG A 282 13.22 -3.69 1.76
CA ARG A 282 14.01 -4.03 0.57
C ARG A 282 13.14 -4.63 -0.53
N ALA A 283 12.24 -5.56 -0.18
CA ALA A 283 11.35 -6.19 -1.13
C ALA A 283 10.36 -5.17 -1.74
N LEU A 284 9.79 -4.33 -0.88
CA LEU A 284 8.85 -3.28 -1.31
C LEU A 284 9.54 -2.26 -2.23
N ALA A 285 10.72 -1.75 -1.84
CA ALA A 285 11.49 -0.81 -2.66
C ALA A 285 11.91 -1.40 -4.01
N ARG A 286 12.33 -2.69 -4.03
CA ARG A 286 12.71 -3.36 -5.28
C ARG A 286 11.53 -3.57 -6.22
N ALA A 287 10.34 -3.92 -5.68
CA ALA A 287 9.13 -3.99 -6.48
C ALA A 287 8.85 -2.65 -7.16
N TYR A 288 8.84 -1.55 -6.41
CA TYR A 288 8.65 -0.21 -6.98
C TYR A 288 9.76 0.23 -7.93
N SER A 289 11.03 -0.11 -7.64
CA SER A 289 12.15 0.18 -8.53
C SER A 289 11.96 -0.46 -9.90
N ASN A 290 11.50 -1.73 -9.94
CA ASN A 290 11.22 -2.41 -11.21
C ASN A 290 10.16 -1.67 -12.05
N PHE A 291 9.15 -1.06 -11.40
CA PHE A 291 8.15 -0.25 -12.08
C PHE A 291 8.63 1.18 -12.41
N ALA A 292 9.58 1.74 -11.63
CA ALA A 292 10.16 3.06 -11.91
C ALA A 292 11.00 3.07 -13.19
N ILE A 293 11.78 2.00 -13.43
CA ILE A 293 12.72 1.90 -14.57
C ILE A 293 12.15 1.14 -15.78
N GLY A 294 10.87 0.73 -15.77
CA GLY A 294 10.24 0.02 -16.89
C GLY A 294 10.47 -1.49 -16.94
N GLY A 295 11.13 -2.09 -15.92
CA GLY A 295 11.39 -3.53 -15.82
C GLY A 295 12.54 -4.03 -16.70
N ALA A 296 12.89 -5.32 -16.59
CA ALA A 296 14.01 -5.92 -17.31
C ALA A 296 13.76 -6.08 -18.84
N ASP A 297 12.51 -6.03 -19.28
CA ASP A 297 12.10 -6.16 -20.68
C ASP A 297 11.70 -4.79 -21.25
N HIS A 298 12.70 -4.00 -21.64
CA HIS A 298 12.61 -2.56 -21.88
C HIS A 298 11.64 -2.09 -22.96
N GLN A 299 11.34 -2.85 -24.02
CA GLN A 299 10.60 -2.31 -25.18
C GLN A 299 9.08 -2.44 -25.12
N GLN A 300 8.53 -3.53 -24.60
CA GLN A 300 7.06 -3.70 -24.55
C GLN A 300 6.40 -3.16 -23.27
N ARG A 301 7.16 -3.00 -22.17
CA ARG A 301 6.65 -2.54 -20.88
C ARG A 301 6.63 -1.03 -20.74
N THR A 302 7.48 -0.29 -21.44
CA THR A 302 7.61 1.17 -21.27
C THR A 302 6.33 1.91 -21.64
N GLU A 303 5.67 1.57 -22.74
CA GLU A 303 4.41 2.20 -23.15
C GLU A 303 3.24 1.84 -22.22
N LYS A 304 3.20 0.61 -21.72
CA LYS A 304 2.12 0.10 -20.88
C LYS A 304 2.23 0.57 -19.43
N ILE A 305 3.46 0.79 -18.94
CA ILE A 305 3.72 1.43 -17.64
C ILE A 305 3.55 2.96 -17.75
N ALA A 306 3.62 3.54 -18.94
CA ALA A 306 3.35 4.97 -19.14
C ALA A 306 2.00 5.41 -18.57
N ALA A 307 0.98 4.55 -18.59
CA ALA A 307 -0.31 4.82 -17.98
C ALA A 307 -0.19 5.12 -16.47
N LEU A 308 0.74 4.49 -15.76
CA LEU A 308 0.95 4.71 -14.32
C LEU A 308 1.54 6.09 -14.02
N ARG A 309 2.28 6.68 -14.98
CA ARG A 309 2.85 8.04 -14.87
C ARG A 309 1.82 9.13 -15.12
N ALA A 310 0.75 8.81 -15.85
CA ALA A 310 -0.27 9.78 -16.20
C ALA A 310 -0.89 10.42 -14.95
N PRO A 311 -1.29 11.69 -15.02
CA PRO A 311 -2.04 12.34 -13.95
C PRO A 311 -3.31 11.57 -13.58
N ALA A 312 -3.74 11.68 -12.33
CA ALA A 312 -5.04 11.20 -11.93
C ALA A 312 -6.15 11.97 -12.67
N ILE A 313 -7.23 11.29 -13.01
CA ILE A 313 -8.43 11.88 -13.59
C ILE A 313 -9.43 12.13 -12.47
N PRO A 314 -9.84 13.38 -12.22
CA PRO A 314 -10.80 13.67 -11.16
C PRO A 314 -12.19 13.11 -11.50
N PRO A 315 -13.00 12.73 -10.50
CA PRO A 315 -14.44 12.59 -10.68
C PRO A 315 -15.10 13.96 -10.90
N VAL A 316 -16.40 13.96 -11.17
CA VAL A 316 -17.14 15.20 -11.49
C VAL A 316 -16.97 16.29 -10.41
N HIS A 317 -17.00 15.91 -9.13
CA HIS A 317 -16.85 16.84 -8.00
C HIS A 317 -15.40 17.05 -7.51
N GLY A 318 -14.39 16.72 -8.32
CA GLY A 318 -12.98 16.92 -7.98
C GLY A 318 -12.42 15.86 -7.03
N PHE A 319 -11.20 16.11 -6.53
CA PHE A 319 -10.42 15.11 -5.77
C PHE A 319 -10.77 15.01 -4.28
N TYR A 320 -11.83 15.66 -3.82
CA TYR A 320 -12.24 15.55 -2.42
C TYR A 320 -12.69 14.12 -2.08
N ASP A 321 -12.02 13.49 -1.12
CA ASP A 321 -12.32 12.14 -0.68
C ASP A 321 -13.35 12.11 0.45
N GLU A 322 -14.48 11.44 0.21
CA GLU A 322 -15.61 11.40 1.13
C GLU A 322 -15.36 10.54 2.39
N CYS A 323 -14.34 9.69 2.38
CA CYS A 323 -13.89 8.95 3.55
C CYS A 323 -12.82 9.71 4.33
N MET A 324 -11.77 10.18 3.63
CA MET A 324 -10.59 10.78 4.25
C MET A 324 -10.73 12.28 4.53
N LYS A 325 -11.80 12.91 4.02
CA LYS A 325 -12.14 14.32 4.25
C LYS A 325 -11.04 15.31 3.84
N GLY A 326 -10.44 15.06 2.68
CA GLY A 326 -9.41 15.91 2.09
C GLY A 326 -9.13 15.52 0.65
N ASP A 327 -8.38 16.36 -0.07
CA ASP A 327 -8.04 16.11 -1.47
C ASP A 327 -6.95 15.04 -1.58
N ILE A 328 -7.25 13.97 -2.30
CA ILE A 328 -6.32 12.87 -2.57
C ILE A 328 -6.42 12.48 -4.04
N GLN A 329 -5.30 12.23 -4.69
CA GLN A 329 -5.29 11.80 -6.07
C GLN A 329 -4.97 10.31 -6.18
N PHE A 330 -5.94 9.53 -6.64
CA PHE A 330 -5.78 8.11 -6.93
C PHE A 330 -5.84 7.85 -8.43
N SER A 331 -5.04 6.91 -8.91
CA SER A 331 -5.06 6.45 -10.28
C SER A 331 -4.57 5.01 -10.37
N LEU A 332 -5.34 4.16 -11.03
CA LEU A 332 -4.97 2.77 -11.34
C LEU A 332 -4.50 1.96 -10.12
N GLY A 333 -5.15 2.15 -8.96
CA GLY A 333 -4.85 1.46 -7.70
C GLY A 333 -3.75 2.13 -6.85
N PHE A 334 -3.07 3.15 -7.38
CA PHE A 334 -2.03 3.89 -6.67
C PHE A 334 -2.52 5.27 -6.22
N MET A 335 -1.94 5.77 -5.13
CA MET A 335 -1.92 7.19 -4.84
C MET A 335 -0.88 7.87 -5.74
N LYS A 336 -1.23 9.06 -6.23
CA LYS A 336 -0.33 9.93 -7.01
C LYS A 336 0.23 11.01 -6.10
N THR A 337 1.49 11.41 -6.36
CA THR A 337 2.03 12.61 -5.73
C THR A 337 1.15 13.82 -6.08
N ASN A 338 0.85 14.63 -5.09
CA ASN A 338 -0.01 15.82 -5.24
C ASN A 338 0.36 16.89 -4.19
N PRO A 339 -0.10 18.15 -4.34
CA PRO A 339 0.27 19.22 -3.41
C PRO A 339 -0.07 18.97 -1.94
N GLY A 340 -1.15 18.23 -1.66
CA GLY A 340 -1.57 17.87 -0.29
C GLY A 340 -0.72 16.75 0.31
N TRP A 341 -0.12 15.93 -0.54
CA TRP A 341 0.78 14.85 -0.13
C TRP A 341 1.89 14.64 -1.18
N PRO A 342 2.90 15.49 -1.19
CA PRO A 342 4.01 15.35 -2.12
C PRO A 342 4.92 14.19 -1.72
N PHE A 343 5.18 13.29 -2.66
CA PHE A 343 6.24 12.28 -2.57
C PHE A 343 6.80 12.04 -3.99
N GLY A 344 8.11 12.15 -4.11
CA GLY A 344 8.76 12.09 -5.42
C GLY A 344 8.43 13.26 -6.34
N TYR A 345 8.96 13.21 -7.55
CA TYR A 345 8.69 14.19 -8.61
C TYR A 345 7.34 13.92 -9.29
N LYS A 346 6.99 14.81 -10.25
CA LYS A 346 5.76 14.69 -11.03
C LYS A 346 5.69 13.32 -11.73
N GLY A 347 4.54 12.65 -11.61
CA GLY A 347 4.35 11.32 -12.17
C GLY A 347 4.66 10.18 -11.19
N SER A 348 5.18 10.46 -10.00
CA SER A 348 5.37 9.45 -8.96
C SER A 348 4.05 8.82 -8.53
N PHE A 349 4.11 7.53 -8.21
CA PHE A 349 2.97 6.75 -7.75
C PHE A 349 3.39 5.75 -6.67
N GLY A 350 2.53 5.52 -5.71
CA GLY A 350 2.83 4.66 -4.57
C GLY A 350 1.62 4.35 -3.72
N ALA A 351 1.88 3.77 -2.55
CA ALA A 351 0.84 3.48 -1.58
C ALA A 351 1.39 3.67 -0.16
N PRO A 352 0.81 4.59 0.63
CA PRO A 352 1.11 4.70 2.04
C PRO A 352 0.35 3.66 2.84
N GLY A 353 0.98 3.18 3.91
CA GLY A 353 0.38 2.28 4.90
C GLY A 353 0.09 3.00 6.20
N SER A 354 -0.95 2.57 6.90
CA SER A 354 -1.24 3.07 8.25
C SER A 354 -0.01 2.97 9.15
N GLY A 355 0.23 4.00 9.94
CA GLY A 355 1.33 4.04 10.91
C GLY A 355 2.66 4.54 10.37
N GLY A 356 2.74 4.95 9.08
CA GLY A 356 3.90 5.61 8.50
C GLY A 356 4.68 4.78 7.46
N SER A 357 4.34 3.52 7.23
CA SER A 357 4.95 2.77 6.12
C SER A 357 4.60 3.42 4.77
N LEU A 358 5.54 3.44 3.84
CA LEU A 358 5.34 3.97 2.50
C LEU A 358 6.19 3.18 1.50
N GLY A 359 5.62 2.88 0.34
CA GLY A 359 6.36 2.44 -0.84
C GLY A 359 5.94 3.26 -2.05
N PHE A 360 6.90 3.70 -2.87
CA PHE A 360 6.60 4.41 -4.11
C PHE A 360 7.68 4.24 -5.19
N ALA A 361 7.27 4.47 -6.41
CA ALA A 361 8.10 4.62 -7.59
C ALA A 361 8.14 6.10 -8.00
N ASP A 362 9.33 6.61 -8.28
CA ASP A 362 9.55 7.87 -8.97
C ASP A 362 10.23 7.59 -10.31
N PRO A 363 9.46 7.55 -11.41
CA PRO A 363 10.04 7.27 -12.72
C PRO A 363 10.91 8.40 -13.27
N GLN A 364 10.75 9.64 -12.81
CA GLN A 364 11.57 10.77 -13.24
C GLN A 364 12.98 10.65 -12.67
N ALA A 365 13.11 10.28 -11.40
CA ALA A 365 14.40 10.07 -10.74
C ALA A 365 14.89 8.61 -10.82
N SER A 366 14.13 7.70 -11.44
CA SER A 366 14.43 6.25 -11.45
C SER A 366 14.59 5.67 -10.04
N ILE A 367 13.73 6.11 -9.11
CA ILE A 367 13.73 5.71 -7.70
C ILE A 367 12.65 4.67 -7.42
N GLY A 368 13.04 3.61 -6.69
CA GLY A 368 12.14 2.77 -5.92
C GLY A 368 12.45 2.93 -4.43
N TYR A 369 11.48 3.39 -3.67
CA TYR A 369 11.63 3.72 -2.25
C TYR A 369 10.70 2.90 -1.39
N ALA A 370 11.18 2.51 -0.20
CA ALA A 370 10.31 2.01 0.86
C ALA A 370 10.85 2.33 2.26
N TYR A 371 9.92 2.66 3.14
CA TYR A 371 10.13 2.69 4.58
C TYR A 371 9.03 1.87 5.26
N VAL A 372 9.43 1.05 6.24
CA VAL A 372 8.52 0.24 7.05
C VAL A 372 8.89 0.35 8.53
N THR A 373 7.89 0.28 9.41
CA THR A 373 8.06 0.44 10.85
C THR A 373 7.09 -0.45 11.62
N ASN A 374 7.44 -0.84 12.84
CA ASN A 374 6.52 -1.52 13.73
C ASN A 374 5.92 -0.61 14.81
N ARG A 375 6.30 0.67 14.88
CA ARG A 375 5.63 1.68 15.70
C ARG A 375 4.64 2.46 14.85
N MET A 376 3.36 2.23 15.04
CA MET A 376 2.36 2.96 14.28
C MET A 376 2.32 4.44 14.70
N GLY A 377 2.56 5.33 13.74
CA GLY A 377 2.36 6.76 13.89
C GLY A 377 0.88 7.12 13.93
N VAL A 378 0.59 8.30 14.46
CA VAL A 378 -0.79 8.81 14.60
C VAL A 378 -1.23 9.72 13.46
N LYS A 379 -0.30 10.17 12.62
CA LYS A 379 -0.62 11.03 11.49
C LYS A 379 -1.18 10.21 10.33
N VAL A 380 -2.22 10.73 9.71
CA VAL A 380 -2.81 10.13 8.51
C VAL A 380 -1.85 10.25 7.32
N THR A 381 -1.16 11.39 7.24
CA THR A 381 -0.19 11.71 6.19
C THR A 381 1.08 12.31 6.81
N GLY A 382 2.22 12.12 6.16
CA GLY A 382 3.47 12.76 6.56
C GLY A 382 3.96 12.34 7.94
N ASP A 383 4.10 11.05 8.19
CA ASP A 383 4.80 10.57 9.39
C ASP A 383 6.21 11.19 9.43
N PRO A 384 6.61 11.86 10.53
CA PRO A 384 7.86 12.61 10.58
C PRO A 384 9.11 11.75 10.39
N ARG A 385 9.02 10.42 10.63
CA ARG A 385 10.13 9.49 10.44
C ARG A 385 10.34 9.20 8.95
N GLU A 386 9.24 8.94 8.22
CA GLU A 386 9.26 8.72 6.77
C GLU A 386 9.61 10.01 6.03
N LEU A 387 8.98 11.12 6.42
CA LEU A 387 9.20 12.43 5.79
C LEU A 387 10.68 12.83 5.83
N ALA A 388 11.34 12.69 6.98
CA ALA A 388 12.75 13.03 7.12
C ALA A 388 13.68 12.18 6.24
N LEU A 389 13.36 10.91 6.02
CA LEU A 389 14.13 10.04 5.12
C LEU A 389 13.97 10.47 3.67
N ARG A 390 12.75 10.77 3.28
CA ARG A 390 12.40 11.19 1.93
C ARG A 390 12.97 12.57 1.60
N GLU A 391 12.86 13.54 2.51
CA GLU A 391 13.50 14.85 2.37
C GLU A 391 15.01 14.74 2.22
N ALA A 392 15.68 13.91 3.03
CA ALA A 392 17.11 13.66 2.90
C ALA A 392 17.48 13.00 1.55
N LEU A 393 16.63 12.10 1.03
CA LEU A 393 16.85 11.50 -0.28
C LEU A 393 16.75 12.54 -1.40
N TYR A 394 15.67 13.33 -1.41
CA TYR A 394 15.44 14.29 -2.49
C TYR A 394 16.40 15.49 -2.45
N SER A 395 16.88 15.92 -1.27
CA SER A 395 17.97 16.91 -1.21
C SER A 395 19.23 16.44 -1.93
N ILE A 396 19.59 15.16 -1.82
CA ILE A 396 20.74 14.58 -2.55
C ILE A 396 20.50 14.57 -4.07
N LEU A 397 19.27 14.27 -4.50
CA LEU A 397 18.95 14.19 -5.92
C LEU A 397 18.90 15.58 -6.57
N ASP A 398 18.37 16.58 -5.86
CA ASP A 398 18.28 17.97 -6.33
C ASP A 398 19.67 18.64 -6.43
N ASP A 399 20.61 18.30 -5.52
CA ASP A 399 21.99 18.78 -5.56
C ASP A 399 22.83 18.16 -6.70
N ARG A 400 22.37 17.07 -7.32
CA ARG A 400 23.06 16.38 -8.42
C ARG A 400 22.51 16.70 -9.81
N GLY A 401 21.34 17.35 -9.89
CA GLY A 401 20.66 17.74 -11.15
C GLY A 401 21.01 19.15 -11.54
#